data_92769168954408d930f1aba61cac1c38
#
_entry.id   92769168954408d930f1aba61cac1c38
#
_cell.length_a   1.000
_cell.length_b   1.000
_cell.length_c   1.000
_cell.angle_alpha   90.00
_cell.angle_beta   90.00
_cell.angle_gamma   90.00
#
_symmetry.space_group_name_H-M   'P 1'
#
loop_
_entity.id
_entity.type
_entity.pdbx_description
1 polymer ?
#
loop_
_entity_poly.entity_id
_entity_poly.type
_entity_poly.pdbx_seq_one_letter_code
_entity_poly.pdbx_strand_id
1 'polypeptide(L)'
;MPQLLVLIHTVPPLVGEFTELCQEVLPGVRLLHVLDEPLLERIREHGSATPEDDERLADHVRIAEAVGASAVLVTCSTVSFCVDAIRHRFRVPITKIDDAMAAKAVRLGTRISIVATNPTTFEASRRLIEDEAHRIGNPVHIRLRPVAGALEARLRGDDAVHDRLVECAVRGEANEADVVVLAQASMARVLDAMAGAPVPVPVLASPRLALAEVRRALLAGAEQAERATGMAEARL
;
A
#
# COMPACT_ATOMS: atom_id res chain seq x y z
N MET A 1 3.14 18.75 -18.96
CA MET A 1 4.37 18.06 -18.54
C MET A 1 4.02 16.61 -18.23
N PRO A 2 4.93 15.64 -18.40
CA PRO A 2 4.64 14.26 -17.99
C PRO A 2 4.37 14.21 -16.46
N GLN A 3 3.37 13.43 -16.07
CA GLN A 3 3.03 13.25 -14.66
C GLN A 3 4.20 12.59 -13.92
N LEU A 4 4.44 13.00 -12.67
CA LEU A 4 5.51 12.50 -11.82
C LEU A 4 4.92 11.85 -10.57
N LEU A 5 5.20 10.58 -10.37
CA LEU A 5 4.91 9.85 -9.13
C LEU A 5 6.18 9.73 -8.30
N VAL A 6 6.11 10.17 -7.05
CA VAL A 6 7.17 9.92 -6.06
C VAL A 6 6.72 8.77 -5.17
N LEU A 7 7.58 7.73 -5.08
CA LEU A 7 7.36 6.58 -4.22
C LEU A 7 8.30 6.67 -3.01
N ILE A 8 7.75 6.59 -1.81
CA ILE A 8 8.52 6.61 -0.56
C ILE A 8 8.54 5.20 0.00
N HIS A 9 9.72 4.59 0.00
CA HIS A 9 9.99 3.24 0.46
C HIS A 9 10.77 3.24 1.76
N THR A 10 10.68 2.14 2.49
CA THR A 10 11.52 1.86 3.66
C THR A 10 12.19 0.50 3.58
N VAL A 11 12.02 -0.22 2.46
CA VAL A 11 12.58 -1.55 2.24
C VAL A 11 13.18 -1.59 0.83
N PRO A 12 14.51 -1.83 0.68
CA PRO A 12 15.21 -1.70 -0.61
C PRO A 12 14.62 -2.51 -1.77
N PRO A 13 14.24 -3.79 -1.62
CA PRO A 13 13.67 -4.58 -2.72
C PRO A 13 12.43 -3.97 -3.36
N LEU A 14 11.62 -3.19 -2.61
CA LEU A 14 10.41 -2.58 -3.13
C LEU A 14 10.67 -1.54 -4.23
N VAL A 15 11.87 -0.95 -4.29
CA VAL A 15 12.24 0.00 -5.35
C VAL A 15 12.14 -0.67 -6.73
N GLY A 16 12.74 -1.84 -6.90
CA GLY A 16 12.67 -2.63 -8.14
C GLY A 16 11.26 -3.14 -8.43
N GLU A 17 10.64 -3.78 -7.44
CA GLU A 17 9.27 -4.34 -7.56
C GLU A 17 8.26 -3.27 -8.00
N PHE A 18 8.29 -2.09 -7.39
CA PHE A 18 7.39 -0.99 -7.77
C PHE A 18 7.77 -0.31 -9.09
N THR A 19 9.05 -0.30 -9.48
CA THR A 19 9.44 0.19 -10.80
C THR A 19 8.78 -0.64 -11.90
N GLU A 20 8.90 -1.96 -11.83
CA GLU A 20 8.29 -2.89 -12.79
C GLU A 20 6.77 -2.78 -12.80
N LEU A 21 6.15 -2.80 -11.62
CA LEU A 21 4.70 -2.71 -11.48
C LEU A 21 4.14 -1.37 -11.98
N CYS A 22 4.83 -0.26 -11.74
CA CYS A 22 4.43 1.05 -12.26
C CYS A 22 4.54 1.12 -13.79
N GLN A 23 5.55 0.51 -14.39
CA GLN A 23 5.66 0.45 -15.86
C GLN A 23 4.46 -0.26 -16.49
N GLU A 24 3.95 -1.31 -15.83
CA GLU A 24 2.77 -2.04 -16.27
C GLU A 24 1.46 -1.24 -16.05
N VAL A 25 1.26 -0.68 -14.84
CA VAL A 25 -0.03 -0.11 -14.41
C VAL A 25 -0.17 1.37 -14.78
N LEU A 26 0.95 2.11 -14.84
CA LEU A 26 1.04 3.55 -15.05
C LEU A 26 2.00 3.90 -16.21
N PRO A 27 1.80 3.36 -17.42
CA PRO A 27 2.71 3.61 -18.53
C PRO A 27 2.80 5.13 -18.83
N GLY A 28 4.05 5.60 -19.02
CA GLY A 28 4.32 7.02 -19.32
C GLY A 28 4.40 7.95 -18.11
N VAL A 29 4.12 7.49 -16.90
CA VAL A 29 4.34 8.25 -15.67
C VAL A 29 5.82 8.18 -15.30
N ARG A 30 6.44 9.33 -15.04
CA ARG A 30 7.80 9.39 -14.50
C ARG A 30 7.80 8.95 -13.04
N LEU A 31 8.86 8.25 -12.64
CA LEU A 31 9.02 7.76 -11.26
C LEU A 31 10.24 8.40 -10.62
N LEU A 32 10.11 8.78 -9.37
CA LEU A 32 11.21 9.04 -8.45
C LEU A 32 11.03 8.20 -7.19
N HIS A 33 12.10 7.61 -6.71
CA HIS A 33 12.10 6.78 -5.52
C HIS A 33 12.88 7.46 -4.40
N VAL A 34 12.27 7.51 -3.22
CA VAL A 34 12.91 7.85 -1.96
C VAL A 34 12.97 6.57 -1.13
N LEU A 35 14.14 6.22 -0.62
CA LEU A 35 14.33 5.08 0.27
C LEU A 35 14.79 5.58 1.63
N ASP A 36 14.01 5.32 2.68
CA ASP A 36 14.30 5.72 4.06
C ASP A 36 14.15 4.51 5.01
N GLU A 37 15.16 3.65 5.01
CA GLU A 37 15.24 2.51 5.93
C GLU A 37 15.28 2.94 7.41
N PRO A 38 16.05 3.99 7.80
CA PRO A 38 16.08 4.46 9.19
C PRO A 38 14.71 4.85 9.76
N LEU A 39 13.78 5.35 8.94
CA LEU A 39 12.43 5.68 9.41
C LEU A 39 11.67 4.43 9.90
N LEU A 40 11.78 3.32 9.18
CA LEU A 40 11.16 2.06 9.58
C LEU A 40 11.79 1.50 10.86
N GLU A 41 13.13 1.53 10.95
CA GLU A 41 13.85 1.02 12.13
C GLU A 41 13.47 1.82 13.39
N ARG A 42 13.43 3.15 13.32
CA ARG A 42 12.99 3.99 14.44
C ARG A 42 11.58 3.64 14.93
N ILE A 43 10.61 3.51 14.01
CA ILE A 43 9.24 3.15 14.38
C ILE A 43 9.17 1.77 15.01
N ARG A 44 9.98 0.80 14.53
CA ARG A 44 10.08 -0.54 15.12
C ARG A 44 10.67 -0.52 16.53
N GLU A 45 11.72 0.25 16.75
CA GLU A 45 12.38 0.40 18.05
C GLU A 45 11.45 1.04 19.10
N HIS A 46 10.68 2.05 18.70
CA HIS A 46 9.73 2.74 19.59
C HIS A 46 8.39 1.99 19.71
N GLY A 47 8.09 1.03 18.82
CA GLY A 47 6.82 0.32 18.78
C GLY A 47 5.65 1.11 18.17
N SER A 48 5.83 2.39 17.89
CA SER A 48 4.85 3.29 17.26
C SER A 48 5.54 4.49 16.61
N ALA A 49 4.85 5.14 15.65
CA ALA A 49 5.32 6.40 15.07
C ALA A 49 5.27 7.53 16.09
N THR A 50 6.26 8.41 16.02
CA THR A 50 6.41 9.62 16.85
C THR A 50 6.21 10.88 16.00
N PRO A 51 6.00 12.07 16.60
CA PRO A 51 5.94 13.34 15.86
C PRO A 51 7.20 13.61 15.00
N GLU A 52 8.38 13.15 15.45
CA GLU A 52 9.62 13.28 14.68
C GLU A 52 9.60 12.40 13.42
N ASP A 53 8.96 11.22 13.49
CA ASP A 53 8.79 10.34 12.34
C ASP A 53 7.79 10.94 11.34
N ASP A 54 6.74 11.61 11.84
CA ASP A 54 5.79 12.35 11.02
C ASP A 54 6.50 13.50 10.27
N GLU A 55 7.33 14.30 10.97
CA GLU A 55 8.10 15.37 10.32
C GLU A 55 9.10 14.84 9.30
N ARG A 56 9.76 13.72 9.58
CA ARG A 56 10.68 13.09 8.63
C ARG A 56 9.97 12.65 7.36
N LEU A 57 8.78 12.06 7.47
CA LEU A 57 7.96 11.76 6.30
C LEU A 57 7.52 13.03 5.58
N ALA A 58 7.14 14.09 6.33
CA ALA A 58 6.76 15.37 5.76
C ALA A 58 7.91 16.01 4.96
N ASP A 59 9.17 15.87 5.37
CA ASP A 59 10.33 16.35 4.62
C ASP A 59 10.43 15.67 3.25
N HIS A 60 10.21 14.36 3.17
CA HIS A 60 10.18 13.66 1.90
C HIS A 60 9.05 14.14 0.99
N VAL A 61 7.88 14.43 1.55
CA VAL A 61 6.74 14.97 0.78
C VAL A 61 7.02 16.41 0.32
N ARG A 62 7.67 17.27 1.14
CA ARG A 62 8.11 18.61 0.71
C ARG A 62 9.06 18.54 -0.48
N ILE A 63 10.00 17.60 -0.46
CA ILE A 63 10.91 17.36 -1.59
C ILE A 63 10.10 16.93 -2.83
N ALA A 64 9.12 16.03 -2.66
CA ALA A 64 8.26 15.61 -3.75
C ALA A 64 7.48 16.78 -4.36
N GLU A 65 6.88 17.66 -3.55
CA GLU A 65 6.20 18.87 -4.04
C GLU A 65 7.18 19.81 -4.77
N ALA A 66 8.37 20.02 -4.22
CA ALA A 66 9.37 20.91 -4.79
C ALA A 66 9.85 20.47 -6.19
N VAL A 67 9.88 19.16 -6.46
CA VAL A 67 10.23 18.62 -7.79
C VAL A 67 9.02 18.47 -8.72
N GLY A 68 7.84 18.93 -8.29
CA GLY A 68 6.62 18.92 -9.10
C GLY A 68 5.93 17.58 -9.19
N ALA A 69 5.94 16.79 -8.09
CA ALA A 69 5.20 15.54 -8.02
C ALA A 69 3.70 15.74 -8.28
N SER A 70 3.12 14.91 -9.11
CA SER A 70 1.67 14.86 -9.37
C SER A 70 0.95 13.99 -8.34
N ALA A 71 1.66 13.03 -7.73
CA ALA A 71 1.20 12.20 -6.63
C ALA A 71 2.38 11.64 -5.82
N VAL A 72 2.11 11.25 -4.57
CA VAL A 72 3.04 10.53 -3.69
C VAL A 72 2.39 9.21 -3.27
N LEU A 73 3.15 8.10 -3.30
CA LEU A 73 2.75 6.81 -2.75
C LEU A 73 3.72 6.39 -1.64
N VAL A 74 3.20 6.23 -0.42
CA VAL A 74 3.95 5.64 0.69
C VAL A 74 3.74 4.14 0.69
N THR A 75 4.80 3.37 0.42
CA THR A 75 4.74 1.92 0.14
C THR A 75 4.94 1.04 1.37
N CYS A 76 5.00 1.62 2.55
CA CYS A 76 5.22 0.90 3.80
C CYS A 76 4.01 1.02 4.73
N SER A 77 3.39 -0.10 5.06
CA SER A 77 2.23 -0.17 5.96
C SER A 77 2.54 0.43 7.35
N THR A 78 3.74 0.17 7.88
CA THR A 78 4.16 0.68 9.20
C THR A 78 4.28 2.21 9.22
N VAL A 79 4.82 2.82 8.15
CA VAL A 79 4.98 4.29 8.02
C VAL A 79 3.68 4.97 7.58
N SER A 80 2.73 4.22 7.04
CA SER A 80 1.48 4.77 6.52
C SER A 80 0.67 5.56 7.55
N PHE A 81 0.82 5.28 8.84
CA PHE A 81 0.15 6.07 9.90
C PHE A 81 0.63 7.53 9.97
N CYS A 82 1.92 7.78 9.68
CA CYS A 82 2.45 9.14 9.61
C CYS A 82 1.75 9.97 8.52
N VAL A 83 1.26 9.33 7.46
CA VAL A 83 0.54 10.04 6.38
C VAL A 83 -0.71 10.74 6.89
N ASP A 84 -1.46 10.11 7.81
CA ASP A 84 -2.70 10.70 8.35
C ASP A 84 -2.43 11.98 9.15
N ALA A 85 -1.28 12.03 9.85
CA ALA A 85 -0.85 13.19 10.61
C ALA A 85 -0.43 14.37 9.72
N ILE A 86 0.09 14.10 8.52
CA ILE A 86 0.73 15.15 7.69
C ILE A 86 -0.04 15.51 6.42
N ARG A 87 -0.90 14.63 5.86
CA ARG A 87 -1.49 14.80 4.51
C ARG A 87 -2.22 16.14 4.32
N HIS A 88 -2.83 16.67 5.38
CA HIS A 88 -3.54 17.96 5.32
C HIS A 88 -2.62 19.17 5.12
N ARG A 89 -1.30 19.01 5.26
CA ARG A 89 -0.28 20.06 5.12
C ARG A 89 0.19 20.22 3.66
N PHE A 90 -0.19 19.31 2.76
CA PHE A 90 0.32 19.22 1.39
C PHE A 90 -0.80 19.32 0.36
N ARG A 91 -0.46 19.82 -0.82
CA ARG A 91 -1.38 19.91 -1.97
C ARG A 91 -1.30 18.66 -2.85
N VAL A 92 -0.11 18.04 -2.91
CA VAL A 92 0.08 16.80 -3.65
C VAL A 92 -0.74 15.68 -2.99
N PRO A 93 -1.52 14.91 -3.75
CA PRO A 93 -2.23 13.76 -3.19
C PRO A 93 -1.23 12.70 -2.69
N ILE A 94 -1.42 12.28 -1.43
CA ILE A 94 -0.60 11.25 -0.78
C ILE A 94 -1.47 10.01 -0.58
N THR A 95 -1.06 8.91 -1.20
CA THR A 95 -1.72 7.60 -1.11
C THR A 95 -0.95 6.70 -0.14
N LYS A 96 -1.65 6.06 0.79
CA LYS A 96 -1.10 4.96 1.59
C LYS A 96 -1.27 3.65 0.83
N ILE A 97 -0.28 2.76 0.95
CA ILE A 97 -0.29 1.49 0.20
C ILE A 97 -1.52 0.62 0.49
N ASP A 98 -2.03 0.62 1.71
CA ASP A 98 -3.04 -0.33 2.15
C ASP A 98 -4.48 0.23 2.13
N ASP A 99 -4.69 1.55 1.94
CA ASP A 99 -6.02 2.16 1.98
C ASP A 99 -7.01 1.52 1.00
N ALA A 100 -6.60 1.38 -0.26
CA ALA A 100 -7.44 0.79 -1.30
C ALA A 100 -7.74 -0.69 -1.05
N MET A 101 -6.82 -1.42 -0.44
CA MET A 101 -6.99 -2.82 -0.07
C MET A 101 -7.98 -2.96 1.07
N ALA A 102 -7.87 -2.16 2.13
CA ALA A 102 -8.80 -2.15 3.26
C ALA A 102 -10.22 -1.78 2.79
N ALA A 103 -10.34 -0.70 2.01
CA ALA A 103 -11.62 -0.28 1.44
C ALA A 103 -12.28 -1.33 0.55
N LYS A 104 -11.50 -2.12 -0.19
CA LYS A 104 -12.01 -3.23 -0.99
C LYS A 104 -12.39 -4.41 -0.13
N ALA A 105 -11.59 -4.77 0.88
CA ALA A 105 -11.85 -5.89 1.77
C ALA A 105 -13.21 -5.77 2.48
N VAL A 106 -13.47 -4.62 3.11
CA VAL A 106 -14.72 -4.38 3.86
C VAL A 106 -15.98 -4.32 2.99
N ARG A 107 -15.82 -4.13 1.68
CA ARG A 107 -16.96 -4.19 0.72
C ARG A 107 -17.23 -5.58 0.20
N LEU A 108 -16.23 -6.47 0.22
CA LEU A 108 -16.33 -7.83 -0.30
C LEU A 108 -16.90 -8.82 0.71
N GLY A 109 -16.78 -8.55 1.99
CA GLY A 109 -17.30 -9.44 3.01
C GLY A 109 -17.14 -8.93 4.43
N THR A 110 -17.63 -9.70 5.37
CA THR A 110 -17.56 -9.40 6.81
C THR A 110 -16.58 -10.27 7.56
N ARG A 111 -16.26 -11.48 7.06
CA ARG A 111 -15.24 -12.36 7.62
C ARG A 111 -13.95 -12.16 6.87
N ILE A 112 -13.02 -11.39 7.44
CA ILE A 112 -11.77 -11.00 6.80
C ILE A 112 -10.61 -11.74 7.46
N SER A 113 -9.85 -12.54 6.70
CA SER A 113 -8.62 -13.14 7.19
C SER A 113 -7.41 -12.32 6.77
N ILE A 114 -6.60 -11.88 7.73
CA ILE A 114 -5.34 -11.18 7.50
C ILE A 114 -4.19 -12.17 7.59
N VAL A 115 -3.51 -12.39 6.48
CA VAL A 115 -2.32 -13.24 6.38
C VAL A 115 -1.09 -12.35 6.41
N ALA A 116 -0.16 -12.62 7.33
CA ALA A 116 1.10 -11.88 7.42
C ALA A 116 2.26 -12.78 7.90
N THR A 117 3.47 -12.43 7.48
CA THR A 117 4.70 -13.13 7.90
C THR A 117 5.38 -12.44 9.09
N ASN A 118 5.01 -11.17 9.37
CA ASN A 118 5.56 -10.38 10.46
C ASN A 118 4.44 -9.97 11.44
N PRO A 119 4.54 -10.32 12.73
CA PRO A 119 3.54 -9.98 13.75
C PRO A 119 3.22 -8.48 13.85
N THR A 120 4.21 -7.60 13.68
CA THR A 120 4.00 -6.14 13.78
C THR A 120 3.06 -5.58 12.70
N THR A 121 2.90 -6.30 11.59
CA THR A 121 2.02 -5.89 10.49
C THR A 121 0.54 -6.14 10.82
N PHE A 122 0.23 -7.10 11.67
CA PHE A 122 -1.15 -7.46 11.99
C PHE A 122 -1.94 -6.30 12.59
N GLU A 123 -1.37 -5.65 13.60
CA GLU A 123 -2.07 -4.56 14.31
C GLU A 123 -2.36 -3.39 13.37
N ALA A 124 -1.38 -3.03 12.53
CA ALA A 124 -1.54 -1.99 11.52
C ALA A 124 -2.68 -2.32 10.54
N SER A 125 -2.67 -3.52 9.97
CA SER A 125 -3.68 -3.95 8.99
C SER A 125 -5.06 -4.13 9.62
N ARG A 126 -5.13 -4.69 10.84
CA ARG A 126 -6.37 -4.86 11.60
C ARG A 126 -7.02 -3.51 11.84
N ARG A 127 -6.27 -2.56 12.41
CA ARG A 127 -6.77 -1.22 12.72
C ARG A 127 -7.29 -0.50 11.47
N LEU A 128 -6.54 -0.55 10.38
CA LEU A 128 -6.94 0.07 9.11
C LEU A 128 -8.26 -0.51 8.58
N ILE A 129 -8.44 -1.84 8.64
CA ILE A 129 -9.66 -2.51 8.20
C ILE A 129 -10.83 -2.19 9.14
N GLU A 130 -10.62 -2.16 10.45
CA GLU A 130 -11.65 -1.80 11.45
C GLU A 130 -12.10 -0.34 11.27
N ASP A 131 -11.17 0.60 11.07
CA ASP A 131 -11.47 2.01 10.84
C ASP A 131 -12.30 2.20 9.56
N GLU A 132 -11.93 1.50 8.48
CA GLU A 132 -12.66 1.55 7.23
C GLU A 132 -14.05 0.89 7.35
N ALA A 133 -14.16 -0.24 8.06
CA ALA A 133 -15.42 -0.90 8.35
C ALA A 133 -16.37 0.01 9.14
N HIS A 134 -15.84 0.69 10.16
CA HIS A 134 -16.58 1.67 10.94
C HIS A 134 -17.06 2.85 10.09
N ARG A 135 -16.18 3.38 9.22
CA ARG A 135 -16.47 4.50 8.33
C ARG A 135 -17.64 4.22 7.38
N ILE A 136 -17.80 2.98 6.91
CA ILE A 136 -18.89 2.61 5.99
C ILE A 136 -20.08 1.94 6.70
N GLY A 137 -20.00 1.75 8.02
CA GLY A 137 -21.07 1.10 8.81
C GLY A 137 -21.21 -0.41 8.55
N ASN A 138 -20.15 -1.10 8.14
CA ASN A 138 -20.13 -2.55 7.86
C ASN A 138 -19.27 -3.28 8.91
N PRO A 139 -19.83 -3.80 10.01
CA PRO A 139 -19.05 -4.49 11.03
C PRO A 139 -18.38 -5.75 10.46
N VAL A 140 -17.12 -5.97 10.83
CA VAL A 140 -16.31 -7.08 10.33
C VAL A 140 -15.79 -7.96 11.47
N HIS A 141 -15.55 -9.22 11.15
CA HIS A 141 -14.84 -10.19 11.99
C HIS A 141 -13.48 -10.47 11.38
N ILE A 142 -12.41 -10.08 12.09
CA ILE A 142 -11.06 -10.22 11.62
C ILE A 142 -10.40 -11.43 12.26
N ARG A 143 -9.85 -12.31 11.43
CA ARG A 143 -8.98 -13.41 11.84
C ARG A 143 -7.54 -13.08 11.45
N LEU A 144 -6.60 -13.31 12.36
CA LEU A 144 -5.17 -13.12 12.11
C LEU A 144 -4.53 -14.47 11.85
N ARG A 145 -3.87 -14.61 10.69
CA ARG A 145 -3.17 -15.82 10.25
C ARG A 145 -1.68 -15.57 10.09
N PRO A 146 -0.87 -15.83 11.15
CA PRO A 146 0.58 -15.77 11.04
C PRO A 146 1.11 -16.92 10.17
N VAL A 147 2.11 -16.62 9.33
CA VAL A 147 2.79 -17.60 8.48
C VAL A 147 4.17 -17.87 9.06
N ALA A 148 4.24 -18.85 9.96
CA ALA A 148 5.50 -19.23 10.60
C ALA A 148 6.55 -19.69 9.56
N GLY A 149 7.80 -19.29 9.75
CA GLY A 149 8.92 -19.64 8.87
C GLY A 149 9.00 -18.86 7.55
N ALA A 150 7.96 -18.13 7.16
CA ALA A 150 7.96 -17.42 5.89
C ALA A 150 8.88 -16.19 5.92
N LEU A 151 8.91 -15.43 7.01
CA LEU A 151 9.83 -14.31 7.17
C LEU A 151 11.29 -14.78 7.12
N GLU A 152 11.61 -15.83 7.83
CA GLU A 152 12.95 -16.43 7.87
C GLU A 152 13.38 -16.95 6.51
N ALA A 153 12.47 -17.57 5.76
CA ALA A 153 12.73 -17.99 4.38
C ALA A 153 13.07 -16.78 3.50
N ARG A 154 12.30 -15.72 3.58
CA ARG A 154 12.52 -14.47 2.83
C ARG A 154 13.87 -13.84 3.17
N LEU A 155 14.22 -13.75 4.46
CA LEU A 155 15.50 -13.17 4.91
C LEU A 155 16.71 -13.98 4.43
N ARG A 156 16.55 -15.29 4.18
CA ARG A 156 17.60 -16.15 3.59
C ARG A 156 17.62 -16.11 2.06
N GLY A 157 16.70 -15.36 1.41
CA GLY A 157 16.57 -15.33 -0.05
C GLY A 157 15.86 -16.57 -0.63
N ASP A 158 15.21 -17.40 0.19
CA ASP A 158 14.44 -18.55 -0.24
C ASP A 158 12.97 -18.15 -0.53
N ASP A 159 12.83 -17.41 -1.61
CA ASP A 159 11.54 -16.91 -2.07
C ASP A 159 10.54 -18.02 -2.37
N ALA A 160 11.02 -19.18 -2.86
CA ALA A 160 10.15 -20.29 -3.20
C ALA A 160 9.54 -20.95 -1.95
N VAL A 161 10.28 -21.03 -0.85
CA VAL A 161 9.74 -21.50 0.44
C VAL A 161 8.78 -20.48 1.02
N HIS A 162 9.14 -19.19 1.02
CA HIS A 162 8.25 -18.12 1.44
C HIS A 162 6.89 -18.21 0.75
N ASP A 163 6.90 -18.25 -0.59
CA ASP A 163 5.68 -18.22 -1.40
C ASP A 163 4.80 -19.46 -1.14
N ARG A 164 5.39 -20.65 -1.05
CA ARG A 164 4.65 -21.88 -0.70
C ARG A 164 3.99 -21.81 0.67
N LEU A 165 4.69 -21.26 1.68
CA LEU A 165 4.14 -21.13 3.03
C LEU A 165 2.96 -20.14 3.06
N VAL A 166 3.09 -19.03 2.35
CA VAL A 166 2.02 -18.03 2.23
C VAL A 166 0.83 -18.61 1.47
N GLU A 167 1.06 -19.29 0.33
CA GLU A 167 0.00 -19.95 -0.43
C GLU A 167 -0.76 -20.97 0.42
N CYS A 168 -0.06 -21.81 1.19
CA CYS A 168 -0.67 -22.77 2.09
C CYS A 168 -1.57 -22.09 3.13
N ALA A 169 -1.12 -20.98 3.71
CA ALA A 169 -1.91 -20.20 4.65
C ALA A 169 -3.17 -19.61 4.01
N VAL A 170 -3.05 -19.03 2.79
CA VAL A 170 -4.19 -18.50 2.02
C VAL A 170 -5.22 -19.58 1.74
N ARG A 171 -4.79 -20.76 1.26
CA ARG A 171 -5.69 -21.89 0.97
C ARG A 171 -6.40 -22.41 2.23
N GLY A 172 -5.71 -22.39 3.38
CA GLY A 172 -6.31 -22.76 4.66
C GLY A 172 -7.41 -21.79 5.11
N GLU A 173 -7.23 -20.50 4.87
CA GLU A 173 -8.19 -19.46 5.26
C GLU A 173 -9.37 -19.33 4.27
N ALA A 174 -9.21 -19.74 3.04
CA ALA A 174 -10.20 -19.55 1.97
C ALA A 174 -11.57 -20.22 2.23
N ASN A 175 -11.64 -21.22 3.10
CA ASN A 175 -12.90 -21.86 3.49
C ASN A 175 -13.59 -21.19 4.70
N GLU A 176 -12.87 -20.34 5.42
CA GLU A 176 -13.29 -19.74 6.68
C GLU A 176 -13.60 -18.24 6.56
N ALA A 177 -13.09 -17.60 5.52
CA ALA A 177 -13.21 -16.16 5.27
C ALA A 177 -14.08 -15.87 4.05
N ASP A 178 -14.61 -14.64 3.98
CA ASP A 178 -15.24 -14.08 2.77
C ASP A 178 -14.19 -13.43 1.87
N VAL A 179 -13.09 -12.96 2.48
CA VAL A 179 -11.94 -12.36 1.80
C VAL A 179 -10.65 -12.60 2.58
N VAL A 180 -9.57 -12.86 1.86
CA VAL A 180 -8.21 -12.97 2.44
C VAL A 180 -7.39 -11.75 2.04
N VAL A 181 -6.71 -11.14 3.01
CA VAL A 181 -5.85 -9.97 2.83
C VAL A 181 -4.40 -10.36 3.08
N LEU A 182 -3.53 -10.11 2.12
CA LEU A 182 -2.09 -10.24 2.26
C LEU A 182 -1.52 -8.91 2.77
N ALA A 183 -1.17 -8.87 4.06
CA ALA A 183 -0.86 -7.64 4.77
C ALA A 183 0.53 -7.03 4.48
N GLN A 184 1.29 -7.60 3.55
CA GLN A 184 2.62 -7.11 3.18
C GLN A 184 2.75 -7.07 1.66
N ALA A 185 3.30 -5.96 1.15
CA ALA A 185 3.49 -5.74 -0.29
C ALA A 185 4.29 -6.87 -0.96
N SER A 186 5.32 -7.38 -0.27
CA SER A 186 6.17 -8.47 -0.76
C SER A 186 5.44 -9.81 -0.96
N MET A 187 4.25 -9.99 -0.36
CA MET A 187 3.45 -11.20 -0.54
C MET A 187 2.60 -11.17 -1.82
N ALA A 188 2.49 -10.02 -2.50
CA ALA A 188 1.65 -9.88 -3.70
C ALA A 188 2.02 -10.85 -4.82
N ARG A 189 3.30 -11.20 -4.94
CA ARG A 189 3.83 -12.18 -5.92
C ARG A 189 3.19 -13.58 -5.82
N VAL A 190 2.68 -13.94 -4.63
CA VAL A 190 2.00 -15.22 -4.42
C VAL A 190 0.70 -15.30 -5.22
N LEU A 191 0.04 -14.17 -5.51
CA LEU A 191 -1.18 -14.14 -6.33
C LEU A 191 -0.92 -14.62 -7.76
N ASP A 192 0.22 -14.27 -8.33
CA ASP A 192 0.61 -14.69 -9.68
C ASP A 192 0.87 -16.21 -9.71
N ALA A 193 1.52 -16.75 -8.68
CA ALA A 193 1.74 -18.19 -8.53
C ALA A 193 0.43 -18.96 -8.34
N MET A 194 -0.57 -18.36 -7.69
CA MET A 194 -1.89 -18.98 -7.47
C MET A 194 -2.84 -18.87 -8.66
N ALA A 195 -2.51 -18.12 -9.71
CA ALA A 195 -3.41 -17.88 -10.85
C ALA A 195 -3.87 -19.18 -11.55
N GLY A 196 -3.00 -20.21 -11.58
CA GLY A 196 -3.32 -21.52 -12.15
C GLY A 196 -4.25 -22.41 -11.30
N ALA A 197 -4.43 -22.10 -10.01
CA ALA A 197 -5.28 -22.85 -9.09
C ALA A 197 -5.92 -21.90 -8.06
N PRO A 198 -6.90 -21.09 -8.49
CA PRO A 198 -7.50 -20.07 -7.65
C PRO A 198 -8.26 -20.67 -6.46
N VAL A 199 -8.36 -19.89 -5.38
CA VAL A 199 -9.22 -20.21 -4.23
C VAL A 199 -10.61 -19.62 -4.42
N PRO A 200 -11.65 -20.13 -3.71
CA PRO A 200 -13.04 -19.74 -3.91
C PRO A 200 -13.38 -18.32 -3.42
N VAL A 201 -12.46 -17.65 -2.73
CA VAL A 201 -12.67 -16.30 -2.19
C VAL A 201 -11.67 -15.29 -2.76
N PRO A 202 -12.00 -14.01 -2.82
CA PRO A 202 -11.05 -12.97 -3.20
C PRO A 202 -9.82 -12.96 -2.28
N VAL A 203 -8.63 -12.91 -2.87
CA VAL A 203 -7.36 -12.68 -2.18
C VAL A 203 -6.85 -11.31 -2.61
N LEU A 204 -6.63 -10.42 -1.65
CA LEU A 204 -6.22 -9.04 -1.90
C LEU A 204 -4.78 -8.81 -1.47
N ALA A 205 -4.04 -8.09 -2.32
CA ALA A 205 -2.74 -7.53 -1.99
C ALA A 205 -2.71 -6.05 -2.36
N SER A 206 -1.97 -5.27 -1.60
CA SER A 206 -2.02 -3.81 -1.66
C SER A 206 -1.38 -3.18 -2.91
N PRO A 207 -0.25 -3.67 -3.51
CA PRO A 207 0.48 -2.88 -4.50
C PRO A 207 -0.34 -2.45 -5.72
N ARG A 208 -1.00 -3.39 -6.41
CA ARG A 208 -1.82 -3.08 -7.59
C ARG A 208 -3.03 -2.21 -7.25
N LEU A 209 -3.63 -2.41 -6.09
CA LEU A 209 -4.78 -1.62 -5.62
C LEU A 209 -4.36 -0.18 -5.30
N ALA A 210 -3.21 0.02 -4.66
CA ALA A 210 -2.66 1.34 -4.40
C ALA A 210 -2.33 2.09 -5.70
N LEU A 211 -1.71 1.42 -6.68
CA LEU A 211 -1.42 2.03 -7.98
C LEU A 211 -2.68 2.37 -8.78
N ALA A 212 -3.75 1.57 -8.65
CA ALA A 212 -5.04 1.92 -9.24
C ALA A 212 -5.64 3.19 -8.60
N GLU A 213 -5.43 3.41 -7.29
CA GLU A 213 -5.81 4.64 -6.60
C GLU A 213 -4.96 5.83 -7.07
N VAL A 214 -3.63 5.66 -7.13
CA VAL A 214 -2.71 6.67 -7.68
C VAL A 214 -3.14 7.07 -9.09
N ARG A 215 -3.45 6.10 -9.95
CA ARG A 215 -3.94 6.36 -11.31
C ARG A 215 -5.18 7.26 -11.31
N ARG A 216 -6.14 7.00 -10.42
CA ARG A 216 -7.35 7.84 -10.28
C ARG A 216 -6.99 9.26 -9.86
N ALA A 217 -6.10 9.41 -8.90
CA ALA A 217 -5.63 10.73 -8.45
C ALA A 217 -4.92 11.50 -9.55
N LEU A 218 -4.07 10.84 -10.35
CA LEU A 218 -3.36 11.45 -11.48
C LEU A 218 -4.33 11.90 -12.58
N LEU A 219 -5.35 11.11 -12.91
CA LEU A 219 -6.36 11.48 -13.90
C LEU A 219 -7.20 12.67 -13.44
N ALA A 220 -7.66 12.66 -12.18
CA ALA A 220 -8.42 13.79 -11.61
C ALA A 220 -7.61 15.08 -11.59
N GLY A 221 -6.32 15.01 -11.27
CA GLY A 221 -5.41 16.16 -11.31
C GLY A 221 -5.23 16.73 -12.73
N ALA A 222 -5.13 15.87 -13.74
CA ALA A 222 -5.03 16.29 -15.14
C ALA A 222 -6.30 17.04 -15.60
N GLU A 223 -7.48 16.49 -15.32
CA GLU A 223 -8.76 17.13 -15.66
C GLU A 223 -8.93 18.50 -14.98
N GLN A 224 -8.48 18.62 -13.72
CA GLN A 224 -8.53 19.91 -13.01
C GLN A 224 -7.60 20.96 -13.65
N ALA A 225 -6.39 20.54 -14.04
CA ALA A 225 -5.43 21.40 -14.70
C ALA A 225 -5.96 21.90 -16.08
N GLU A 226 -6.56 21.02 -16.87
CA GLU A 226 -7.18 21.38 -18.17
C GLU A 226 -8.33 22.36 -18.01
N ARG A 227 -9.22 22.14 -17.04
CA ARG A 227 -10.32 23.07 -16.73
C ARG A 227 -9.82 24.44 -16.32
N ALA A 228 -8.76 24.49 -15.50
CA ALA A 228 -8.16 25.75 -15.06
C ALA A 228 -7.56 26.54 -16.25
N THR A 229 -6.90 25.85 -17.19
CA THR A 229 -6.32 26.46 -18.39
C THR A 229 -7.41 26.98 -19.35
N GLY A 230 -8.45 26.18 -19.62
CA GLY A 230 -9.57 26.58 -20.49
C GLY A 230 -10.37 27.75 -19.93
N MET A 231 -10.52 27.87 -18.60
CA MET A 231 -11.16 29.03 -17.96
C MET A 231 -10.29 30.30 -18.03
N ALA A 232 -8.98 30.16 -18.05
CA ALA A 232 -8.07 31.29 -18.19
C ALA A 232 -8.10 31.85 -19.64
N GLU A 233 -8.13 30.97 -20.64
CA GLU A 233 -8.26 31.35 -22.07
C GLU A 233 -9.61 31.95 -22.41
N ALA A 234 -10.70 31.52 -21.76
CA ALA A 234 -12.05 32.08 -21.99
C ALA A 234 -12.28 33.48 -21.37
N ARG A 235 -11.32 33.98 -20.57
CA ARG A 235 -11.40 35.32 -19.93
C ARG A 235 -10.54 36.39 -20.61
N LEU A 236 -9.82 36.02 -21.67
CA LEU A 236 -9.04 36.91 -22.52
C LEU A 236 -9.82 37.22 -23.80
#